data_76383044d5ce53934c2ed925e898d4ce
#
_entry.id   76383044d5ce53934c2ed925e898d4ce
#
_cell.length_a   1.000
_cell.length_b   1.000
_cell.length_c   1.000
_cell.angle_alpha   90.00
_cell.angle_beta   90.00
_cell.angle_gamma   90.00
#
_symmetry.space_group_name_H-M   'P 1'
#
loop_
_entity.id
_entity.type
_entity.pdbx_description
1 polymer ?
#
loop_
_entity_poly.entity_id
_entity_poly.type
_entity_poly.pdbx_seq_one_letter_code
_entity_poly.pdbx_strand_id
1 'polypeptide(L)'
;MKFRGQISQGLVQPLSILPEGTYKIGDEVTELLGIRKWEVEERVTSSGTIIGEFPDGIPKTDELRVQSYPELIDEFKKINGYYISTKMDGTSVTMYRKDDHFGVCGRNFEYADDGKCAMWKYAHENGIPDRIKENNLSDLAIQGEFCAAGIQKNRLKLNRKSSLKSDRLAFL
;
A
#
# COMPACT_ATOMS: atom_id res chain seq x y z
N MET A 1 -2.92 13.23 7.00
CA MET A 1 -1.63 13.42 7.70
C MET A 1 -1.68 12.69 9.04
N LYS A 2 -0.65 11.92 9.43
CA LYS A 2 -0.58 11.33 10.77
C LYS A 2 0.32 12.19 11.65
N PHE A 3 -0.23 12.75 12.71
CA PHE A 3 0.51 13.50 13.71
C PHE A 3 0.60 12.65 14.99
N ARG A 4 1.81 12.26 15.42
CA ARG A 4 2.07 11.42 16.61
C ARG A 4 1.19 10.16 16.68
N GLY A 5 1.02 9.48 15.54
CA GLY A 5 0.22 8.25 15.46
C GLY A 5 -1.29 8.46 15.29
N GLN A 6 -1.80 9.68 15.40
CA GLN A 6 -3.21 9.99 15.17
C GLN A 6 -3.45 10.47 13.74
N ILE A 7 -4.53 9.99 13.13
CA ILE A 7 -4.97 10.46 11.81
C ILE A 7 -5.57 11.84 11.99
N SER A 8 -4.96 12.85 11.37
CA SER A 8 -5.55 14.18 11.24
C SER A 8 -6.10 14.34 9.83
N GLN A 9 -7.41 14.50 9.72
CA GLN A 9 -8.11 14.76 8.45
C GLN A 9 -8.45 16.24 8.29
N GLY A 10 -8.05 17.06 9.25
CA GLY A 10 -8.29 18.49 9.24
C GLY A 10 -7.04 19.28 9.63
N LEU A 11 -6.94 20.47 9.14
CA LEU A 11 -5.93 21.46 9.49
C LEU A 11 -6.65 22.69 10.06
N VAL A 12 -6.40 23.00 11.32
CA VAL A 12 -6.93 24.21 11.95
C VAL A 12 -5.99 25.36 11.64
N GLN A 13 -6.53 26.42 11.06
CA GLN A 13 -5.82 27.65 10.74
C GLN A 13 -6.50 28.84 11.41
N PRO A 14 -5.77 29.91 11.73
CA PRO A 14 -6.36 31.14 12.22
C PRO A 14 -7.22 31.80 11.13
N LEU A 15 -8.28 32.51 11.50
CA LEU A 15 -9.17 33.19 10.56
C LEU A 15 -8.44 34.22 9.67
N SER A 16 -7.29 34.71 10.10
CA SER A 16 -6.45 35.62 9.33
C SER A 16 -5.90 35.07 8.01
N ILE A 17 -6.06 33.73 7.77
CA ILE A 17 -5.73 33.15 6.46
C ILE A 17 -6.76 33.52 5.39
N LEU A 18 -7.99 33.89 5.81
CA LEU A 18 -9.04 34.27 4.89
C LEU A 18 -8.82 35.71 4.38
N PRO A 19 -9.05 35.97 3.11
CA PRO A 19 -9.10 37.35 2.60
C PRO A 19 -10.10 38.22 3.35
N GLU A 20 -10.01 39.54 3.19
CA GLU A 20 -11.01 40.45 3.76
C GLU A 20 -12.41 40.09 3.26
N GLY A 21 -13.35 39.90 4.18
CA GLY A 21 -14.71 39.49 3.87
C GLY A 21 -15.52 39.16 5.11
N THR A 22 -16.79 38.85 4.91
CA THR A 22 -17.69 38.42 6.00
C THR A 22 -17.93 36.92 5.86
N TYR A 23 -17.52 36.17 6.87
CA TYR A 23 -17.62 34.70 6.89
C TYR A 23 -18.47 34.22 8.05
N LYS A 24 -19.20 33.13 7.84
CA LYS A 24 -20.00 32.45 8.84
C LYS A 24 -19.48 31.03 9.07
N ILE A 25 -19.79 30.47 10.23
CA ILE A 25 -19.49 29.06 10.50
C ILE A 25 -20.25 28.18 9.51
N GLY A 26 -19.54 27.32 8.80
CA GLY A 26 -20.07 26.43 7.77
C GLY A 26 -19.89 26.91 6.35
N ASP A 27 -19.37 28.13 6.14
CA ASP A 27 -19.06 28.61 4.78
C ASP A 27 -17.96 27.76 4.15
N GLU A 28 -18.17 27.42 2.87
CA GLU A 28 -17.20 26.72 2.04
C GLU A 28 -16.15 27.70 1.51
N VAL A 29 -14.88 27.47 1.86
CA VAL A 29 -13.77 28.38 1.54
C VAL A 29 -12.64 27.73 0.75
N THR A 30 -12.84 26.50 0.27
CA THR A 30 -11.85 25.70 -0.44
C THR A 30 -11.32 26.42 -1.68
N GLU A 31 -12.22 26.89 -2.53
CA GLU A 31 -11.85 27.63 -3.76
C GLU A 31 -11.22 28.97 -3.44
N LEU A 32 -11.76 29.67 -2.44
CA LEU A 32 -11.28 30.98 -2.01
C LEU A 32 -9.81 30.93 -1.53
N LEU A 33 -9.46 29.85 -0.86
CA LEU A 33 -8.10 29.60 -0.37
C LEU A 33 -7.21 28.88 -1.39
N GLY A 34 -7.75 28.53 -2.55
CA GLY A 34 -7.01 27.78 -3.57
C GLY A 34 -6.61 26.36 -3.10
N ILE A 35 -7.36 25.80 -2.14
CA ILE A 35 -7.07 24.46 -1.65
C ILE A 35 -7.43 23.45 -2.74
N ARG A 36 -6.48 22.62 -3.10
CA ARG A 36 -6.68 21.55 -4.07
C ARG A 36 -6.34 20.20 -3.43
N LYS A 37 -7.06 19.16 -3.84
CA LYS A 37 -6.66 17.79 -3.49
C LYS A 37 -5.26 17.57 -4.05
N TRP A 38 -4.33 17.15 -3.18
CA TRP A 38 -3.02 16.75 -3.63
C TRP A 38 -3.11 15.47 -4.45
N GLU A 39 -2.58 15.46 -5.63
CA GLU A 39 -2.46 14.30 -6.50
C GLU A 39 -1.02 13.87 -6.58
N VAL A 40 -0.81 12.56 -6.69
CA VAL A 40 0.53 12.00 -6.83
C VAL A 40 1.04 12.32 -8.23
N GLU A 41 2.11 13.08 -8.31
CA GLU A 41 2.79 13.30 -9.58
C GLU A 41 3.53 12.04 -10.00
N GLU A 42 3.48 11.73 -11.29
CA GLU A 42 4.28 10.65 -11.87
C GLU A 42 5.76 10.92 -11.61
N ARG A 43 6.42 9.97 -10.98
CA ARG A 43 7.85 10.08 -10.64
C ARG A 43 8.55 8.74 -10.65
N VAL A 44 9.77 8.72 -11.13
CA VAL A 44 10.63 7.53 -11.10
C VAL A 44 11.26 7.39 -9.71
N THR A 45 11.17 6.19 -9.16
CA THR A 45 11.79 5.80 -7.89
C THR A 45 12.66 4.56 -8.09
N SER A 46 13.40 4.17 -7.06
CA SER A 46 14.16 2.91 -7.06
C SER A 46 13.28 1.66 -7.17
N SER A 47 11.99 1.77 -6.84
CA SER A 47 11.02 0.67 -6.90
C SER A 47 10.22 0.63 -8.20
N GLY A 48 10.31 1.65 -9.04
CA GLY A 48 9.58 1.80 -10.30
C GLY A 48 9.03 3.22 -10.48
N THR A 49 8.32 3.43 -11.57
CA THR A 49 7.62 4.70 -11.85
C THR A 49 6.27 4.70 -11.14
N ILE A 50 6.05 5.66 -10.27
CA ILE A 50 4.77 5.85 -9.56
C ILE A 50 3.82 6.57 -10.51
N ILE A 51 2.58 6.04 -10.63
CA ILE A 51 1.50 6.59 -11.47
C ILE A 51 0.27 7.01 -10.67
N GLY A 52 0.17 6.61 -9.41
CA GLY A 52 -0.97 6.93 -8.58
C GLY A 52 -0.79 6.56 -7.12
N GLU A 53 -1.78 6.89 -6.32
CA GLU A 53 -1.92 6.41 -4.94
C GLU A 53 -2.39 4.95 -4.93
N PHE A 54 -2.27 4.33 -3.76
CA PHE A 54 -2.88 3.02 -3.52
C PHE A 54 -4.41 3.12 -3.71
N PRO A 55 -5.03 2.21 -4.49
CA PRO A 55 -6.42 2.34 -4.90
C PRO A 55 -7.39 2.34 -3.72
N ASP A 56 -8.39 3.21 -3.80
CA ASP A 56 -9.47 3.26 -2.85
C ASP A 56 -10.33 1.97 -2.91
N GLY A 57 -10.80 1.56 -1.73
CA GLY A 57 -11.65 0.37 -1.60
C GLY A 57 -10.89 -0.94 -1.41
N ILE A 58 -9.57 -0.97 -1.58
CA ILE A 58 -8.73 -2.11 -1.22
C ILE A 58 -8.16 -1.87 0.18
N PRO A 59 -8.48 -2.69 1.18
CA PRO A 59 -7.94 -2.52 2.52
C PRO A 59 -6.43 -2.76 2.53
N LYS A 60 -5.69 -1.94 3.27
CA LYS A 60 -4.29 -2.22 3.55
C LYS A 60 -4.21 -3.25 4.68
N THR A 61 -3.48 -4.34 4.44
CA THR A 61 -3.26 -5.38 5.44
C THR A 61 -2.11 -4.96 6.37
N ASP A 62 -2.45 -4.22 7.42
CA ASP A 62 -1.53 -3.83 8.48
C ASP A 62 -1.87 -4.60 9.75
N GLU A 63 -0.98 -5.50 10.17
CA GLU A 63 -1.12 -6.20 11.42
C GLU A 63 -0.85 -5.29 12.63
N LEU A 64 -1.64 -5.48 13.68
CA LEU A 64 -1.47 -4.76 14.92
C LEU A 64 -0.14 -5.14 15.58
N ARG A 65 0.59 -4.15 16.05
CA ARG A 65 1.81 -4.37 16.82
C ARG A 65 1.46 -4.50 18.30
N VAL A 66 1.87 -5.58 18.93
CA VAL A 66 1.65 -5.81 20.36
C VAL A 66 2.22 -4.69 21.24
N GLN A 67 3.31 -4.04 20.80
CA GLN A 67 3.89 -2.89 21.50
C GLN A 67 2.97 -1.67 21.53
N SER A 68 2.04 -1.56 20.56
CA SER A 68 1.05 -0.47 20.51
C SER A 68 -0.26 -0.83 21.21
N TYR A 69 -0.46 -2.12 21.49
CA TYR A 69 -1.69 -2.69 22.07
C TYR A 69 -1.32 -3.79 23.07
N PRO A 70 -0.65 -3.43 24.19
CA PRO A 70 -0.18 -4.43 25.17
C PRO A 70 -1.30 -5.24 25.81
N GLU A 71 -2.51 -4.70 25.85
CA GLU A 71 -3.73 -5.37 26.32
C GLU A 71 -4.09 -6.61 25.50
N LEU A 72 -3.69 -6.69 24.23
CA LEU A 72 -3.90 -7.87 23.40
C LEU A 72 -3.19 -9.12 23.94
N ILE A 73 -2.13 -8.95 24.74
CA ILE A 73 -1.43 -10.09 25.33
C ILE A 73 -2.37 -10.89 26.24
N ASP A 74 -3.20 -10.20 27.02
CA ASP A 74 -4.13 -10.85 27.93
C ASP A 74 -5.31 -11.50 27.19
N GLU A 75 -5.71 -10.94 26.06
CA GLU A 75 -6.67 -11.60 25.16
C GLU A 75 -6.06 -12.85 24.50
N PHE A 76 -4.83 -12.77 24.05
CA PHE A 76 -4.14 -13.92 23.45
C PHE A 76 -3.94 -15.08 24.43
N LYS A 77 -3.73 -14.82 25.72
CA LYS A 77 -3.64 -15.88 26.74
C LYS A 77 -4.92 -16.70 26.87
N LYS A 78 -6.06 -16.18 26.46
CA LYS A 78 -7.37 -16.85 26.50
C LYS A 78 -7.61 -17.77 25.29
N ILE A 79 -6.76 -17.68 24.25
CA ILE A 79 -6.92 -18.41 22.99
C ILE A 79 -6.23 -19.78 23.10
N ASN A 80 -6.93 -20.85 22.71
CA ASN A 80 -6.42 -22.23 22.75
C ASN A 80 -5.65 -22.60 21.47
N GLY A 81 -4.66 -21.82 21.09
CA GLY A 81 -3.79 -22.14 19.96
C GLY A 81 -3.29 -20.92 19.23
N TYR A 82 -2.07 -21.04 18.68
CA TYR A 82 -1.43 -19.98 17.93
C TYR A 82 -0.84 -20.54 16.65
N TYR A 83 -0.88 -19.76 15.59
CA TYR A 83 -0.01 -19.98 14.45
C TYR A 83 1.26 -19.17 14.64
N ILE A 84 2.39 -19.87 14.65
CA ILE A 84 3.71 -19.24 14.68
C ILE A 84 4.28 -19.35 13.26
N SER A 85 4.56 -18.22 12.64
CA SER A 85 5.12 -18.18 11.30
C SER A 85 6.33 -17.25 11.24
N THR A 86 7.18 -17.46 10.24
CA THR A 86 8.28 -16.54 9.98
C THR A 86 7.73 -15.25 9.37
N LYS A 87 7.97 -14.11 10.03
CA LYS A 87 7.68 -12.81 9.42
C LYS A 87 8.65 -12.58 8.28
N MET A 88 8.10 -12.47 7.07
CA MET A 88 8.89 -12.19 5.87
C MET A 88 9.43 -10.75 5.93
N ASP A 89 10.66 -10.54 5.46
CA ASP A 89 11.33 -9.24 5.40
C ASP A 89 11.50 -8.84 3.93
N GLY A 90 10.53 -8.17 3.40
CA GLY A 90 10.47 -7.73 2.01
C GLY A 90 9.81 -6.36 1.88
N THR A 91 8.98 -6.21 0.88
CA THR A 91 8.16 -5.03 0.68
C THR A 91 6.73 -5.43 0.37
N SER A 92 5.77 -4.68 0.89
CA SER A 92 4.36 -4.93 0.62
C SER A 92 4.09 -4.89 -0.87
N VAL A 93 3.34 -5.86 -1.36
CA VAL A 93 2.84 -5.91 -2.74
C VAL A 93 1.33 -6.16 -2.73
N THR A 94 0.62 -5.44 -3.57
CA THR A 94 -0.78 -5.68 -3.89
C THR A 94 -0.89 -5.74 -5.40
N MET A 95 -1.40 -6.85 -5.91
CA MET A 95 -1.78 -7.02 -7.30
C MET A 95 -3.30 -7.10 -7.34
N TYR A 96 -3.92 -6.27 -8.15
CA TYR A 96 -5.38 -6.17 -8.14
C TYR A 96 -5.95 -6.07 -9.54
N ARG A 97 -7.20 -6.47 -9.70
CA ARG A 97 -8.02 -6.19 -10.88
C ARG A 97 -9.31 -5.52 -10.42
N LYS A 98 -9.59 -4.39 -11.00
CA LYS A 98 -10.81 -3.62 -10.79
C LYS A 98 -11.18 -2.93 -12.10
N ASP A 99 -12.43 -3.03 -12.50
CA ASP A 99 -12.96 -2.37 -13.71
C ASP A 99 -12.08 -2.61 -14.97
N ASP A 100 -11.68 -3.85 -15.21
CA ASP A 100 -10.75 -4.27 -16.27
C ASP A 100 -9.31 -3.73 -16.20
N HIS A 101 -9.02 -2.91 -15.20
CA HIS A 101 -7.66 -2.49 -14.91
C HIS A 101 -6.96 -3.52 -14.01
N PHE A 102 -5.78 -3.98 -14.42
CA PHE A 102 -4.86 -4.73 -13.57
C PHE A 102 -3.74 -3.82 -13.11
N GLY A 103 -3.58 -3.67 -11.81
CA GLY A 103 -2.59 -2.80 -11.20
C GLY A 103 -1.66 -3.53 -10.22
N VAL A 104 -0.47 -2.96 -10.06
CA VAL A 104 0.53 -3.44 -9.10
C VAL A 104 0.95 -2.29 -8.20
N CYS A 105 0.72 -2.46 -6.91
CA CYS A 105 1.01 -1.47 -5.90
C CYS A 105 2.06 -1.97 -4.90
N GLY A 106 2.86 -1.04 -4.40
CA GLY A 106 3.54 -1.20 -3.13
C GLY A 106 2.63 -0.81 -1.97
N ARG A 107 3.23 -0.41 -0.84
CA ARG A 107 2.46 -0.02 0.35
C ARG A 107 1.55 1.20 0.14
N ASN A 108 2.00 2.18 -0.65
CA ASN A 108 1.33 3.48 -0.74
C ASN A 108 1.00 3.91 -2.15
N PHE A 109 1.64 3.34 -3.15
CA PHE A 109 1.60 3.84 -4.52
C PHE A 109 1.41 2.71 -5.52
N GLU A 110 0.74 3.04 -6.61
CA GLU A 110 0.65 2.22 -7.80
C GLU A 110 1.84 2.52 -8.73
N TYR A 111 2.35 1.46 -9.37
CA TYR A 111 3.50 1.53 -10.27
C TYR A 111 3.10 1.27 -11.71
N ALA A 112 3.74 1.98 -12.62
CA ALA A 112 3.61 1.77 -14.06
C ALA A 112 4.17 0.41 -14.47
N ASP A 113 3.55 -0.18 -15.50
CA ASP A 113 4.07 -1.35 -16.21
C ASP A 113 5.06 -0.91 -17.31
N ASP A 114 6.18 -0.35 -16.90
CA ASP A 114 7.23 0.20 -17.78
C ASP A 114 8.54 -0.60 -17.76
N GLY A 115 8.49 -1.79 -17.19
CA GLY A 115 9.65 -2.68 -17.05
C GLY A 115 10.64 -2.30 -15.96
N LYS A 116 10.42 -1.23 -15.18
CA LYS A 116 11.31 -0.82 -14.10
C LYS A 116 10.94 -1.46 -12.77
N CYS A 117 9.65 -1.70 -12.52
CA CYS A 117 9.16 -2.27 -11.28
C CYS A 117 9.39 -3.79 -11.22
N ALA A 118 10.11 -4.26 -10.19
CA ALA A 118 10.38 -5.69 -10.01
C ALA A 118 9.12 -6.51 -9.74
N MET A 119 8.11 -5.91 -9.08
CA MET A 119 6.84 -6.57 -8.80
C MET A 119 6.02 -6.80 -10.08
N TRP A 120 6.06 -5.86 -11.05
CA TRP A 120 5.47 -6.03 -12.36
C TRP A 120 6.16 -7.13 -13.16
N LYS A 121 7.50 -7.17 -13.16
CA LYS A 121 8.26 -8.26 -13.80
C LYS A 121 7.85 -9.62 -13.24
N TYR A 122 7.73 -9.72 -11.91
CA TYR A 122 7.27 -10.95 -11.27
C TYR A 122 5.83 -11.32 -11.69
N ALA A 123 4.93 -10.36 -11.77
CA ALA A 123 3.55 -10.60 -12.20
C ALA A 123 3.50 -11.20 -13.61
N HIS A 124 4.24 -10.63 -14.55
CA HIS A 124 4.33 -11.13 -15.94
C HIS A 124 5.00 -12.49 -16.03
N GLU A 125 6.16 -12.68 -15.40
CA GLU A 125 6.89 -13.95 -15.41
C GLU A 125 6.09 -15.13 -14.86
N ASN A 126 5.15 -14.85 -13.96
CA ASN A 126 4.25 -15.85 -13.38
C ASN A 126 2.86 -15.88 -14.03
N GLY A 127 2.63 -15.11 -15.08
CA GLY A 127 1.36 -15.07 -15.81
C GLY A 127 0.16 -14.66 -14.95
N ILE A 128 0.37 -13.83 -13.90
CA ILE A 128 -0.69 -13.45 -12.96
C ILE A 128 -1.81 -12.67 -13.64
N PRO A 129 -1.52 -11.63 -14.48
CA PRO A 129 -2.56 -10.89 -15.19
C PRO A 129 -3.42 -11.79 -16.08
N ASP A 130 -2.79 -12.69 -16.83
CA ASP A 130 -3.48 -13.58 -17.77
C ASP A 130 -4.38 -14.57 -17.02
N ARG A 131 -3.88 -15.20 -15.96
CA ARG A 131 -4.67 -16.12 -15.13
C ARG A 131 -5.89 -15.46 -14.50
N ILE A 132 -5.75 -14.23 -14.04
CA ILE A 132 -6.87 -13.46 -13.48
C ILE A 132 -7.90 -13.19 -14.57
N LYS A 133 -7.46 -12.82 -15.77
CA LYS A 133 -8.33 -12.56 -16.91
C LYS A 133 -9.04 -13.82 -17.41
N GLU A 134 -8.30 -14.91 -17.63
CA GLU A 134 -8.83 -16.19 -18.11
C GLU A 134 -9.88 -16.81 -17.18
N ASN A 135 -9.72 -16.62 -15.88
CA ASN A 135 -10.67 -17.10 -14.88
C ASN A 135 -11.81 -16.11 -14.59
N ASN A 136 -11.93 -15.01 -15.36
CA ASN A 136 -12.94 -13.97 -15.17
C ASN A 136 -13.03 -13.43 -13.74
N LEU A 137 -11.88 -13.35 -13.04
CA LEU A 137 -11.84 -12.80 -11.70
C LEU A 137 -11.80 -11.28 -11.81
N SER A 138 -12.91 -10.64 -11.46
CA SER A 138 -13.01 -9.20 -11.30
C SER A 138 -13.00 -8.84 -9.81
N ASP A 139 -12.69 -7.58 -9.50
CA ASP A 139 -12.72 -7.05 -8.13
C ASP A 139 -11.91 -7.90 -7.13
N LEU A 140 -10.75 -8.33 -7.57
CA LEU A 140 -9.81 -9.16 -6.81
C LEU A 140 -8.58 -8.35 -6.42
N ALA A 141 -8.14 -8.51 -5.18
CA ALA A 141 -6.83 -8.06 -4.73
C ALA A 141 -6.05 -9.24 -4.10
N ILE A 142 -4.82 -9.43 -4.56
CA ILE A 142 -3.85 -10.38 -4.02
C ILE A 142 -2.80 -9.57 -3.29
N GLN A 143 -2.68 -9.76 -1.98
CA GLN A 143 -1.77 -9.00 -1.14
C GLN A 143 -0.75 -9.91 -0.46
N GLY A 144 0.47 -9.41 -0.29
CA GLY A 144 1.53 -10.19 0.34
C GLY A 144 2.81 -9.39 0.53
N GLU A 145 3.87 -10.12 0.84
CA GLU A 145 5.21 -9.56 1.02
C GLU A 145 6.10 -10.01 -0.14
N PHE A 146 6.56 -9.06 -0.94
CA PHE A 146 7.47 -9.31 -2.05
C PHE A 146 8.90 -9.37 -1.51
N CYS A 147 9.50 -10.57 -1.59
CA CYS A 147 10.83 -10.84 -1.10
C CYS A 147 11.73 -11.25 -2.26
N ALA A 148 12.82 -10.53 -2.47
CA ALA A 148 13.79 -10.82 -3.52
C ALA A 148 15.21 -10.40 -3.09
N ALA A 149 16.22 -10.96 -3.75
CA ALA A 149 17.58 -10.48 -3.60
C ALA A 149 17.66 -9.00 -4.02
N GLY A 150 18.15 -8.15 -3.12
CA GLY A 150 18.21 -6.70 -3.34
C GLY A 150 16.99 -5.94 -2.82
N ILE A 151 15.98 -6.61 -2.32
CA ILE A 151 14.88 -6.01 -1.58
C ILE A 151 15.24 -6.00 -0.09
N GLN A 152 15.11 -4.83 0.56
CA GLN A 152 15.48 -4.62 1.95
C GLN A 152 16.92 -5.10 2.25
N LYS A 153 17.17 -5.66 3.43
CA LYS A 153 18.47 -6.21 3.85
C LYS A 153 18.67 -7.66 3.43
N ASN A 154 17.76 -8.22 2.66
CA ASN A 154 17.76 -9.64 2.25
C ASN A 154 18.08 -10.59 3.41
N ARG A 155 17.42 -10.42 4.56
CA ARG A 155 17.65 -11.25 5.77
C ARG A 155 17.37 -12.73 5.53
N LEU A 156 16.51 -13.03 4.57
CA LEU A 156 16.17 -14.40 4.18
C LEU A 156 17.25 -15.04 3.30
N LYS A 157 18.32 -14.30 2.98
CA LYS A 157 19.46 -14.76 2.16
C LYS A 157 19.01 -15.33 0.81
N LEU A 158 18.02 -14.73 0.18
CA LEU A 158 17.53 -15.14 -1.14
C LEU A 158 18.62 -14.97 -2.18
N ASN A 159 18.82 -16.01 -3.01
CA ASN A 159 19.84 -15.99 -4.04
C ASN A 159 19.33 -15.29 -5.29
N ARG A 160 20.15 -14.43 -5.94
CA ARG A 160 19.78 -13.69 -7.15
C ARG A 160 19.28 -14.56 -8.31
N LYS A 161 19.82 -15.78 -8.47
CA LYS A 161 19.41 -16.71 -9.53
C LYS A 161 18.11 -17.46 -9.24
N SER A 162 17.73 -17.57 -7.98
CA SER A 162 16.47 -18.21 -7.55
C SER A 162 15.37 -17.20 -7.23
N SER A 163 15.68 -15.92 -7.19
CA SER A 163 14.81 -14.87 -6.68
C SER A 163 13.52 -14.69 -7.47
N LEU A 164 13.53 -14.95 -8.78
CA LEU A 164 12.34 -14.82 -9.62
C LEU A 164 11.52 -16.11 -9.76
N LYS A 165 12.07 -17.26 -9.37
CA LYS A 165 11.38 -18.56 -9.44
C LYS A 165 10.92 -19.12 -8.10
N SER A 166 11.45 -18.61 -6.99
CA SER A 166 11.17 -19.09 -5.63
C SER A 166 10.66 -17.99 -4.68
N ASP A 167 10.46 -16.77 -5.18
CA ASP A 167 9.90 -15.70 -4.39
C ASP A 167 8.46 -16.04 -4.05
N ARG A 168 8.26 -16.42 -2.81
CA ARG A 168 6.94 -16.76 -2.31
C ARG A 168 6.21 -15.47 -2.01
N LEU A 169 5.14 -15.20 -2.75
CA LEU A 169 4.07 -14.36 -2.24
C LEU A 169 3.50 -15.09 -1.02
N ALA A 170 3.77 -14.58 0.16
CA ALA A 170 3.08 -15.03 1.35
C ALA A 170 1.69 -14.38 1.30
N PHE A 171 0.68 -15.18 1.05
CA PHE A 171 -0.72 -14.76 1.16
C PHE A 171 -1.10 -14.74 2.64
N LEU A 172 -1.69 -13.65 3.08
CA LEU A 172 -2.33 -13.54 4.38
C LEU A 172 -3.77 -14.09 4.30
#